data_2b7315307ca47fd2372acedcc28fcf53
#
_entry.id   2b7315307ca47fd2372acedcc28fcf53
#
_cell.length_a   1.000
_cell.length_b   1.000
_cell.length_c   1.000
_cell.angle_alpha   90.00
_cell.angle_beta   90.00
_cell.angle_gamma   90.00
#
_symmetry.space_group_name_H-M   'P 1'
#
loop_
_entity.id
_entity.type
_entity.pdbx_description
1 polymer ?
#
loop_
_entity_poly.entity_id
_entity_poly.type
_entity_poly.pdbx_seq_one_letter_code
_entity_poly.pdbx_strand_id
1 'polypeptide(L)'
;NYVPYADIGFWQVYVGSESKNLKKSIKLIKRELKKMQNTNFTEGRLKKAKQQLKGQMALSMDSNSGLMHNLGKSFLAFGQIDTIQEIHKSIDEITSIQLKKLANKYMEASQISTLVFNLR
;
A
#
# COMPACT_ATOMS: atom_id res chain seq x y z
N ASN A 1 2.63 -0.83 -3.55
CA ASN A 1 3.03 -2.07 -2.85
C ASN A 1 3.81 -1.75 -1.58
N TYR A 2 3.65 -2.60 -0.58
CA TYR A 2 4.51 -2.66 0.60
C TYR A 2 5.29 -3.97 0.57
N VAL A 3 6.60 -3.87 0.83
CA VAL A 3 7.50 -5.03 0.81
C VAL A 3 8.16 -5.14 2.19
N PRO A 4 7.74 -6.09 3.03
CA PRO A 4 8.39 -6.36 4.31
C PRO A 4 9.60 -7.27 4.12
N TYR A 5 10.66 -6.98 4.87
CA TYR A 5 11.82 -7.85 5.11
C TYR A 5 11.92 -8.14 6.61
N ALA A 6 12.86 -8.97 7.02
CA ALA A 6 13.00 -9.39 8.41
C ALA A 6 13.32 -8.22 9.38
N ASP A 7 14.09 -7.26 8.93
CA ASP A 7 14.62 -6.13 9.72
C ASP A 7 14.16 -4.76 9.22
N ILE A 8 13.64 -4.68 8.00
CA ILE A 8 13.27 -3.44 7.33
C ILE A 8 12.08 -3.66 6.43
N GLY A 9 11.38 -2.61 6.07
CA GLY A 9 10.35 -2.63 5.04
C GLY A 9 10.38 -1.35 4.23
N PHE A 10 9.94 -1.43 2.98
CA PHE A 10 9.74 -0.23 2.17
C PHE A 10 8.40 -0.28 1.44
N TRP A 11 7.89 0.87 1.13
CA TRP A 11 6.74 1.01 0.24
C TRP A 11 7.19 1.58 -1.11
N GLN A 12 6.51 1.19 -2.16
CA GLN A 12 6.84 1.65 -3.51
C GLN A 12 5.60 1.96 -4.33
N VAL A 13 5.74 2.93 -5.21
CA VAL A 13 4.80 3.23 -6.28
C VAL A 13 5.50 2.93 -7.60
N TYR A 14 5.03 1.94 -8.32
CA TYR A 14 5.51 1.61 -9.65
C TYR A 14 4.58 2.18 -10.71
N VAL A 15 5.14 2.85 -11.71
CA VAL A 15 4.38 3.46 -12.81
C VAL A 15 5.10 3.25 -14.12
N GLY A 16 4.39 2.66 -15.09
CA GLY A 16 4.79 2.67 -16.50
C GLY A 16 4.23 3.92 -17.18
N SER A 17 5.08 4.62 -17.92
CA SER A 17 4.70 5.85 -18.63
C SER A 17 5.55 6.04 -19.88
N GLU A 18 5.00 6.69 -20.91
CA GLU A 18 5.79 7.16 -22.03
C GLU A 18 6.79 8.24 -21.58
N SER A 19 7.97 8.30 -22.19
CA SER A 19 9.05 9.22 -21.82
C SER A 19 8.59 10.68 -21.78
N LYS A 20 7.71 11.11 -22.72
CA LYS A 20 7.14 12.47 -22.74
C LYS A 20 6.29 12.81 -21.52
N ASN A 21 5.70 11.80 -20.85
CA ASN A 21 4.82 11.98 -19.71
C ASN A 21 5.53 11.76 -18.36
N LEU A 22 6.78 11.31 -18.35
CA LEU A 22 7.52 10.93 -17.15
C LEU A 22 7.52 12.03 -16.06
N LYS A 23 7.93 13.24 -16.43
CA LYS A 23 7.99 14.38 -15.50
C LYS A 23 6.61 14.69 -14.89
N LYS A 24 5.55 14.60 -15.72
CA LYS A 24 4.17 14.82 -15.28
C LYS A 24 3.71 13.74 -14.31
N SER A 25 4.02 12.48 -14.59
CA SER A 25 3.67 11.33 -13.73
C SER A 25 4.34 11.45 -12.37
N ILE A 26 5.63 11.75 -12.31
CA ILE A 26 6.37 11.96 -11.05
C ILE A 26 5.75 13.12 -10.25
N LYS A 27 5.43 14.24 -10.91
CA LYS A 27 4.78 15.39 -10.24
C LYS A 27 3.41 15.04 -9.69
N LEU A 28 2.62 14.26 -10.42
CA LEU A 28 1.30 13.80 -9.97
C LEU A 28 1.42 12.89 -8.73
N ILE A 29 2.33 11.92 -8.75
CA ILE A 29 2.56 11.02 -7.61
C ILE A 29 2.93 11.85 -6.36
N LYS A 30 3.94 12.71 -6.47
CA LYS A 30 4.37 13.57 -5.34
C LYS A 30 3.24 14.44 -4.82
N ARG A 31 2.37 14.95 -5.70
CA ARG A 31 1.18 15.73 -5.31
C ARG A 31 0.18 14.89 -4.52
N GLU A 32 -0.11 13.67 -4.96
CA GLU A 32 -1.05 12.78 -4.26
C GLU A 32 -0.50 12.35 -2.90
N LEU A 33 0.80 12.05 -2.79
CA LEU A 33 1.44 11.76 -1.49
C LEU A 33 1.32 12.97 -0.54
N LYS A 34 1.58 14.17 -1.03
CA LYS A 34 1.42 15.40 -0.22
C LYS A 34 -0.01 15.65 0.22
N LYS A 35 -1.01 15.29 -0.60
CA LYS A 35 -2.42 15.34 -0.18
C LYS A 35 -2.70 14.38 0.99
N MET A 36 -2.14 13.17 0.96
CA MET A 36 -2.31 12.21 2.05
C MET A 36 -1.73 12.72 3.38
N GLN A 37 -0.66 13.50 3.33
CA GLN A 37 -0.06 14.15 4.52
C GLN A 37 -0.92 15.30 5.06
N ASN A 38 -1.52 16.09 4.16
CA ASN A 38 -2.16 17.34 4.53
C ASN A 38 -3.67 17.19 4.80
N THR A 39 -4.32 16.21 4.18
CA THR A 39 -5.79 16.11 4.19
C THR A 39 -6.24 14.78 4.77
N ASN A 40 -7.20 14.80 5.68
CA ASN A 40 -7.86 13.59 6.13
C ASN A 40 -8.73 13.02 4.99
N PHE A 41 -8.76 11.69 4.87
CA PHE A 41 -9.72 11.04 3.98
C PHE A 41 -11.14 11.25 4.49
N THR A 42 -12.06 11.55 3.60
CA THR A 42 -13.48 11.49 3.92
C THR A 42 -13.89 10.05 4.22
N GLU A 43 -14.89 9.87 5.07
CA GLU A 43 -15.39 8.53 5.42
C GLU A 43 -15.77 7.70 4.19
N GLY A 44 -16.43 8.33 3.21
CA GLY A 44 -16.81 7.65 1.97
C GLY A 44 -15.61 7.17 1.15
N ARG A 45 -14.53 7.95 1.07
CA ARG A 45 -13.28 7.53 0.38
C ARG A 45 -12.59 6.41 1.15
N LEU A 46 -12.52 6.52 2.46
CA LEU A 46 -11.91 5.50 3.31
C LEU A 46 -12.67 4.18 3.21
N LYS A 47 -14.01 4.22 3.29
CA LYS A 47 -14.87 3.05 3.12
C LYS A 47 -14.64 2.36 1.77
N LYS A 48 -14.60 3.11 0.67
CA LYS A 48 -14.31 2.56 -0.67
C LYS A 48 -12.93 1.92 -0.74
N ALA A 49 -11.91 2.54 -0.19
CA ALA A 49 -10.55 1.99 -0.16
C ALA A 49 -10.48 0.68 0.64
N LYS A 50 -11.12 0.61 1.79
CA LYS A 50 -11.24 -0.62 2.59
C LYS A 50 -11.95 -1.74 1.83
N GLN A 51 -13.06 -1.44 1.19
CA GLN A 51 -13.79 -2.41 0.36
C GLN A 51 -12.95 -2.92 -0.80
N GLN A 52 -12.23 -2.02 -1.50
CA GLN A 52 -11.33 -2.40 -2.57
C GLN A 52 -10.20 -3.31 -2.08
N LEU A 53 -9.57 -2.99 -0.95
CA LEU A 53 -8.51 -3.80 -0.36
C LEU A 53 -9.02 -5.20 -0.01
N LYS A 54 -10.17 -5.30 0.67
CA LYS A 54 -10.80 -6.59 1.00
C LYS A 54 -11.13 -7.42 -0.24
N GLY A 55 -11.65 -6.78 -1.29
CA GLY A 55 -11.91 -7.44 -2.57
C GLY A 55 -10.65 -7.97 -3.25
N GLN A 56 -9.56 -7.20 -3.25
CA GLN A 56 -8.27 -7.64 -3.78
C GLN A 56 -7.70 -8.83 -2.98
N MET A 57 -7.85 -8.80 -1.66
CA MET A 57 -7.43 -9.93 -0.82
C MET A 57 -8.24 -11.19 -1.12
N ALA A 58 -9.55 -11.08 -1.26
CA ALA A 58 -10.39 -12.23 -1.63
C ALA A 58 -9.95 -12.84 -2.96
N LEU A 59 -9.73 -12.02 -3.98
CA LEU A 59 -9.22 -12.49 -5.29
C LEU A 59 -7.83 -13.14 -5.19
N SER A 60 -6.95 -12.65 -4.32
CA SER A 60 -5.62 -13.24 -4.12
C SER A 60 -5.65 -14.61 -3.44
N MET A 61 -6.73 -14.92 -2.72
CA MET A 61 -6.95 -16.19 -2.03
C MET A 61 -7.76 -17.21 -2.85
N ASP A 62 -8.22 -16.83 -4.04
CA ASP A 62 -9.05 -17.69 -4.90
C ASP A 62 -8.27 -18.89 -5.48
N SER A 63 -6.94 -18.82 -5.52
CA SER A 63 -6.10 -19.93 -5.90
C SER A 63 -5.47 -20.62 -4.69
N ASN A 64 -5.46 -21.96 -4.68
CA ASN A 64 -4.80 -22.75 -3.62
C ASN A 64 -3.31 -22.40 -3.48
N SER A 65 -2.62 -22.13 -4.59
CA SER A 65 -1.23 -21.70 -4.57
C SER A 65 -1.05 -20.32 -3.93
N GLY A 66 -1.92 -19.36 -4.26
CA GLY A 66 -1.92 -18.03 -3.63
C GLY A 66 -2.21 -18.10 -2.14
N LEU A 67 -3.19 -18.89 -1.75
CA LEU A 67 -3.54 -19.13 -0.34
C LEU A 67 -2.36 -19.72 0.42
N MET A 68 -1.77 -20.80 -0.06
CA MET A 68 -0.60 -21.45 0.56
C MET A 68 0.56 -20.45 0.74
N HIS A 69 0.84 -19.65 -0.29
CA HIS A 69 1.93 -18.68 -0.26
C HIS A 69 1.68 -17.56 0.77
N ASN A 70 0.45 -17.08 0.87
CA ASN A 70 0.05 -16.05 1.83
C ASN A 70 0.11 -16.57 3.27
N LEU A 71 -0.41 -17.78 3.53
CA LEU A 71 -0.35 -18.42 4.83
C LEU A 71 1.09 -18.68 5.27
N GLY A 72 1.93 -19.22 4.37
CA GLY A 72 3.36 -19.47 4.64
C GLY A 72 4.11 -18.19 4.99
N LYS A 73 3.90 -17.11 4.23
CA LYS A 73 4.52 -15.81 4.54
C LYS A 73 4.05 -15.24 5.88
N SER A 74 2.76 -15.33 6.18
CA SER A 74 2.21 -14.85 7.46
C SER A 74 2.82 -15.61 8.63
N PHE A 75 2.87 -16.94 8.54
CA PHE A 75 3.46 -17.76 9.57
C PHE A 75 4.95 -17.50 9.78
N LEU A 76 5.72 -17.38 8.70
CA LEU A 76 7.15 -17.07 8.77
C LEU A 76 7.45 -15.69 9.34
N ALA A 77 6.61 -14.69 9.04
CA ALA A 77 6.82 -13.33 9.49
C ALA A 77 6.35 -13.06 10.91
N PHE A 78 5.25 -13.70 11.33
CA PHE A 78 4.53 -13.36 12.58
C PHE A 78 4.37 -14.54 13.55
N GLY A 79 4.73 -15.76 13.15
CA GLY A 79 4.55 -16.97 13.95
C GLY A 79 3.09 -17.43 14.08
N GLN A 80 2.16 -16.75 13.40
CA GLN A 80 0.73 -17.02 13.46
C GLN A 80 0.07 -16.79 12.11
N ILE A 81 -1.12 -17.34 11.96
CA ILE A 81 -1.98 -17.16 10.80
C ILE A 81 -3.27 -16.52 11.27
N ASP A 82 -3.53 -15.30 10.83
CA ASP A 82 -4.79 -14.62 11.10
C ASP A 82 -5.88 -15.14 10.15
N THR A 83 -7.08 -15.27 10.66
CA THR A 83 -8.27 -15.58 9.84
C THR A 83 -8.63 -14.38 8.97
N ILE A 84 -9.33 -14.63 7.87
CA ILE A 84 -9.81 -13.55 7.00
C ILE A 84 -10.72 -12.57 7.74
N GLN A 85 -11.49 -13.06 8.72
CA GLN A 85 -12.35 -12.24 9.56
C GLN A 85 -11.56 -11.30 10.45
N GLU A 86 -10.48 -11.76 11.07
CA GLU A 86 -9.57 -10.93 11.88
C GLU A 86 -8.88 -9.87 11.05
N ILE A 87 -8.41 -10.24 9.86
CA ILE A 87 -7.81 -9.29 8.92
C ILE A 87 -8.84 -8.23 8.49
N HIS A 88 -10.06 -8.64 8.14
CA HIS A 88 -11.13 -7.72 7.77
C HIS A 88 -11.50 -6.77 8.91
N LYS A 89 -11.55 -7.27 10.15
CA LYS A 89 -11.76 -6.44 11.33
C LYS A 89 -10.66 -5.41 11.51
N SER A 90 -9.40 -5.82 11.41
CA SER A 90 -8.24 -4.91 11.49
C SER A 90 -8.29 -3.82 10.41
N ILE A 91 -8.71 -4.16 9.17
CA ILE A 91 -8.91 -3.18 8.09
C ILE A 91 -10.04 -2.20 8.45
N ASP A 92 -11.15 -2.71 9.04
CA ASP A 92 -12.28 -1.86 9.41
C ASP A 92 -11.96 -0.86 10.54
N GLU A 93 -11.06 -1.20 11.42
CA GLU A 93 -10.62 -0.36 12.54
C GLU A 93 -9.68 0.78 12.11
N ILE A 94 -9.11 0.75 10.89
CA ILE A 94 -8.25 1.82 10.37
C ILE A 94 -9.03 3.13 10.25
N THR A 95 -8.48 4.19 10.81
CA THR A 95 -9.06 5.54 10.75
C THR A 95 -8.31 6.45 9.79
N SER A 96 -8.98 7.51 9.33
CA SER A 96 -8.38 8.55 8.51
C SER A 96 -7.21 9.27 9.23
N ILE A 97 -7.31 9.42 10.55
CA ILE A 97 -6.27 10.06 11.37
C ILE A 97 -5.02 9.19 11.41
N GLN A 98 -5.17 7.86 11.59
CA GLN A 98 -4.05 6.92 11.57
C GLN A 98 -3.33 6.93 10.21
N LEU A 99 -4.08 6.94 9.10
CA LEU A 99 -3.49 7.02 7.76
C LEU A 99 -2.72 8.31 7.54
N LYS A 100 -3.26 9.46 7.97
CA LYS A 100 -2.55 10.74 7.87
C LYS A 100 -1.27 10.75 8.73
N LYS A 101 -1.33 10.22 9.95
CA LYS A 101 -0.15 10.08 10.82
C LYS A 101 0.93 9.22 10.16
N LEU A 102 0.53 8.10 9.56
CA LEU A 102 1.43 7.21 8.84
C LEU A 102 2.05 7.90 7.62
N ALA A 103 1.24 8.61 6.83
CA ALA A 103 1.71 9.37 5.68
C ALA A 103 2.75 10.43 6.06
N ASN A 104 2.53 11.15 7.16
CA ASN A 104 3.49 12.14 7.66
C ASN A 104 4.80 11.49 8.15
N LYS A 105 4.72 10.27 8.70
CA LYS A 105 5.90 9.56 9.19
C LYS A 105 6.78 8.99 8.07
N TYR A 106 6.18 8.49 6.98
CA TYR A 106 6.89 7.66 5.99
C TYR A 106 6.87 8.22 4.56
N MET A 107 6.14 9.30 4.28
CA MET A 107 6.02 9.84 2.92
C MET A 107 6.65 11.24 2.79
N GLU A 108 7.56 11.61 3.69
CA GLU A 108 8.32 12.85 3.55
C GLU A 108 9.21 12.81 2.31
N ALA A 109 9.35 13.96 1.65
CA ALA A 109 10.13 14.09 0.42
C ALA A 109 11.60 13.65 0.59
N SER A 110 12.16 13.86 1.79
CA SER A 110 13.52 13.44 2.18
C SER A 110 13.71 11.92 2.25
N GLN A 111 12.62 11.17 2.43
CA GLN A 111 12.63 9.70 2.55
C GLN A 111 12.28 8.99 1.24
N ILE A 112 11.96 9.75 0.18
CA ILE A 112 11.53 9.21 -1.11
C ILE A 112 12.68 9.23 -2.11
N SER A 113 13.10 8.06 -2.55
CA SER A 113 14.00 7.88 -3.70
C SER A 113 13.19 7.65 -4.97
N THR A 114 13.67 8.20 -6.09
CA THR A 114 13.04 8.01 -7.40
C THR A 114 14.02 7.31 -8.33
N LEU A 115 13.62 6.13 -8.82
CA LEU A 115 14.36 5.37 -9.81
C LEU A 115 13.63 5.43 -11.16
N VAL A 116 14.34 5.72 -12.22
CA VAL A 116 13.79 5.82 -13.58
C VAL A 116 14.56 4.91 -14.51
N PHE A 117 13.84 4.02 -15.19
CA PHE A 117 14.37 3.21 -16.27
C PHE A 117 13.91 3.80 -17.60
N ASN A 118 14.85 4.22 -18.44
CA ASN A 118 14.57 4.67 -19.80
C ASN A 118 14.99 3.56 -20.78
N LEU A 119 14.14 3.29 -21.77
CA LEU A 119 14.56 2.54 -22.96
C LEU A 119 15.56 3.43 -23.71
N ARG A 120 16.68 2.88 -24.04
CA ARG A 120 17.66 3.49 -24.96
C ARG A 120 17.16 3.43 -26.39
#